data_85cf3c9c3add6d0d22fc05caa8deea9a
#
_entry.id   85cf3c9c3add6d0d22fc05caa8deea9a
#
_cell.length_a   1.000
_cell.length_b   1.000
_cell.length_c   1.000
_cell.angle_alpha   90.00
_cell.angle_beta   90.00
_cell.angle_gamma   90.00
#
_symmetry.space_group_name_H-M   'P 1'
#
loop_
_entity.id
_entity.type
_entity.pdbx_description
1 polymer ?
#
loop_
_entity_poly.entity_id
_entity_poly.type
_entity_poly.pdbx_seq_one_letter_code
_entity_poly.pdbx_strand_id
1 'polypeptide(L)'
;MQIPKLFVQTSRAKPQQYIVDMIQTKIPEWKYLHYNDAEIIQFFKENPILELPNMAEKFYSFNYGEHRADLFRYYFLYIHGGVYMDTDAMLLVNIDTIVKDYTFFSVNSSHFVGTIFQGFIGCTPRNPIIQKALINMYNTPNEVVIKSFHLFCKNLFIFYEQDNDEDNVNTNKMLLQELNENNPVYAPVMDTNNNVEVLRHYYADKIIPRDLP
;
A
#
# COMPACT_ATOMS: atom_id res chain seq x y z
N MET A 1 -5.28 9.48 -16.52
CA MET A 1 -3.97 8.74 -16.44
C MET A 1 -4.29 7.41 -15.80
N GLN A 2 -3.70 6.31 -16.28
CA GLN A 2 -3.93 4.97 -15.70
C GLN A 2 -2.86 4.63 -14.66
N ILE A 3 -3.19 3.72 -13.73
CA ILE A 3 -2.22 3.17 -12.77
C ILE A 3 -1.19 2.33 -13.54
N PRO A 4 0.11 2.63 -13.42
CA PRO A 4 1.16 1.87 -14.10
C PRO A 4 1.21 0.40 -13.64
N LYS A 5 1.54 -0.51 -14.55
CA LYS A 5 1.67 -1.95 -14.26
C LYS A 5 2.97 -2.27 -13.49
N LEU A 6 3.13 -1.64 -12.33
CA LEU A 6 4.20 -1.88 -11.36
C LEU A 6 3.59 -2.44 -10.07
N PHE A 7 4.07 -3.59 -9.65
CA PHE A 7 3.62 -4.24 -8.40
C PHE A 7 4.81 -4.33 -7.45
N VAL A 8 4.70 -3.70 -6.28
CA VAL A 8 5.81 -3.54 -5.36
C VAL A 8 5.51 -4.10 -3.98
N GLN A 9 6.48 -4.81 -3.41
CA GLN A 9 6.49 -5.29 -2.03
C GLN A 9 7.79 -4.89 -1.33
N THR A 10 7.74 -4.83 0.01
CA THR A 10 8.93 -4.60 0.83
C THR A 10 9.01 -5.61 1.96
N SER A 11 10.19 -6.14 2.22
CA SER A 11 10.49 -6.94 3.40
C SER A 11 12.00 -7.10 3.58
N ARG A 12 12.45 -7.48 4.78
CA ARG A 12 13.88 -7.72 5.06
C ARG A 12 14.47 -8.83 4.20
N ALA A 13 13.73 -9.91 4.02
CA ALA A 13 14.12 -11.04 3.17
C ALA A 13 13.18 -11.10 1.96
N LYS A 14 13.70 -11.55 0.81
CA LYS A 14 12.86 -11.78 -0.37
C LYS A 14 11.74 -12.77 -0.02
N PRO A 15 10.52 -12.55 -0.50
CA PRO A 15 9.44 -13.52 -0.38
C PRO A 15 9.86 -14.87 -0.97
N GLN A 16 9.29 -15.96 -0.46
CA GLN A 16 9.52 -17.28 -1.02
C GLN A 16 9.05 -17.32 -2.48
N GLN A 17 9.79 -18.02 -3.35
CA GLN A 17 9.55 -17.99 -4.79
C GLN A 17 8.10 -18.37 -5.15
N TYR A 18 7.51 -19.36 -4.46
CA TYR A 18 6.13 -19.76 -4.73
C TYR A 18 5.11 -18.61 -4.51
N ILE A 19 5.36 -17.69 -3.55
CA ILE A 19 4.51 -16.51 -3.32
C ILE A 19 4.60 -15.56 -4.51
N VAL A 20 5.83 -15.32 -4.99
CA VAL A 20 6.07 -14.48 -6.17
C VAL A 20 5.38 -15.09 -7.41
N ASP A 21 5.52 -16.41 -7.59
CA ASP A 21 4.90 -17.11 -8.72
C ASP A 21 3.37 -17.04 -8.67
N MET A 22 2.77 -17.19 -7.48
CA MET A 22 1.32 -17.04 -7.29
C MET A 22 0.86 -15.63 -7.63
N ILE A 23 1.57 -14.60 -7.17
CA ILE A 23 1.26 -13.20 -7.52
C ILE A 23 1.37 -13.01 -9.03
N GLN A 24 2.46 -13.41 -9.65
CA GLN A 24 2.70 -13.26 -11.09
C GLN A 24 1.68 -14.02 -11.96
N THR A 25 1.16 -15.14 -11.46
CA THR A 25 0.07 -15.86 -12.14
C THR A 25 -1.20 -15.01 -12.23
N LYS A 26 -1.49 -14.19 -11.22
CA LYS A 26 -2.66 -13.29 -11.22
C LYS A 26 -2.44 -12.01 -12.02
N ILE A 27 -1.17 -11.56 -12.15
CA ILE A 27 -0.79 -10.32 -12.80
C ILE A 27 0.36 -10.50 -13.80
N PRO A 28 0.23 -11.36 -14.81
CA PRO A 28 1.35 -11.77 -15.69
C PRO A 28 1.97 -10.61 -16.49
N GLU A 29 1.23 -9.53 -16.72
CA GLU A 29 1.71 -8.36 -17.46
C GLU A 29 2.33 -7.28 -16.56
N TRP A 30 2.35 -7.48 -15.23
CA TRP A 30 2.88 -6.52 -14.30
C TRP A 30 4.34 -6.78 -13.98
N LYS A 31 5.12 -5.72 -13.88
CA LYS A 31 6.48 -5.82 -13.38
C LYS A 31 6.46 -5.95 -11.86
N TYR A 32 6.84 -7.13 -11.35
CA TYR A 32 7.01 -7.37 -9.92
C TYR A 32 8.35 -6.78 -9.45
N LEU A 33 8.31 -6.04 -8.34
CA LEU A 33 9.44 -5.39 -7.70
C LEU A 33 9.43 -5.72 -6.21
N HIS A 34 10.60 -6.03 -5.67
CA HIS A 34 10.78 -6.21 -4.22
C HIS A 34 11.97 -5.39 -3.76
N TYR A 35 11.83 -4.73 -2.61
CA TYR A 35 12.87 -3.91 -2.01
C TYR A 35 13.10 -4.29 -0.55
N ASN A 36 14.36 -4.53 -0.18
CA ASN A 36 14.82 -4.54 1.21
C ASN A 36 15.30 -3.14 1.64
N ASP A 37 15.63 -2.97 2.94
CA ASP A 37 16.04 -1.67 3.48
C ASP A 37 17.21 -1.04 2.71
N ALA A 38 18.22 -1.81 2.29
CA ALA A 38 19.38 -1.29 1.56
C ALA A 38 19.00 -0.82 0.15
N GLU A 39 18.14 -1.58 -0.53
CA GLU A 39 17.60 -1.23 -1.85
C GLU A 39 16.70 0.00 -1.77
N ILE A 40 15.92 0.15 -0.69
CA ILE A 40 15.12 1.35 -0.41
C ILE A 40 16.00 2.59 -0.28
N ILE A 41 17.10 2.50 0.49
CA ILE A 41 18.04 3.62 0.64
C ILE A 41 18.69 4.00 -0.69
N GLN A 42 19.03 3.01 -1.50
CA GLN A 42 19.56 3.27 -2.84
C GLN A 42 18.50 3.93 -3.74
N PHE A 43 17.26 3.46 -3.66
CA PHE A 43 16.13 4.04 -4.39
C PHE A 43 15.93 5.54 -4.07
N PHE A 44 16.00 5.94 -2.80
CA PHE A 44 15.89 7.35 -2.40
C PHE A 44 17.01 8.21 -3.00
N LYS A 45 18.23 7.68 -3.09
CA LYS A 45 19.37 8.40 -3.69
C LYS A 45 19.23 8.58 -5.20
N GLU A 46 18.68 7.57 -5.88
CA GLU A 46 18.49 7.56 -7.34
C GLU A 46 17.28 8.38 -7.79
N ASN A 47 16.30 8.56 -6.91
CA ASN A 47 15.04 9.25 -7.20
C ASN A 47 14.76 10.35 -6.16
N PRO A 48 15.61 11.39 -6.05
CA PRO A 48 15.44 12.42 -5.03
C PRO A 48 14.20 13.28 -5.28
N ILE A 49 13.44 13.57 -4.22
CA ILE A 49 12.40 14.61 -4.20
C ILE A 49 13.02 15.82 -3.48
N LEU A 50 13.20 16.93 -4.20
CA LEU A 50 13.91 18.10 -3.68
C LEU A 50 13.25 18.70 -2.45
N GLU A 51 11.93 18.66 -2.38
CA GLU A 51 11.13 19.15 -1.26
C GLU A 51 11.18 18.26 -0.01
N LEU A 52 11.71 17.03 -0.15
CA LEU A 52 11.81 16.03 0.91
C LEU A 52 13.28 15.53 1.02
N PRO A 53 14.21 16.38 1.43
CA PRO A 53 15.62 15.99 1.54
C PRO A 53 15.83 14.97 2.66
N ASN A 54 16.99 14.31 2.66
CA ASN A 54 17.43 13.40 3.73
C ASN A 54 16.46 12.22 4.01
N MET A 55 15.82 11.67 2.96
CA MET A 55 14.87 10.57 3.10
C MET A 55 15.45 9.33 3.77
N ALA A 56 16.74 9.04 3.56
CA ALA A 56 17.41 7.93 4.24
C ALA A 56 17.46 8.12 5.77
N GLU A 57 17.76 9.34 6.23
CA GLU A 57 17.75 9.68 7.65
C GLU A 57 16.33 9.59 8.21
N LYS A 58 15.35 10.12 7.48
CA LYS A 58 13.94 10.02 7.85
C LYS A 58 13.48 8.57 7.96
N PHE A 59 13.85 7.70 7.02
CA PHE A 59 13.54 6.27 7.05
C PHE A 59 14.07 5.60 8.32
N TYR A 60 15.34 5.85 8.66
CA TYR A 60 15.96 5.27 9.87
C TYR A 60 15.52 5.96 11.18
N SER A 61 14.88 7.12 11.12
CA SER A 61 14.31 7.74 12.30
C SER A 61 13.11 6.98 12.87
N PHE A 62 12.42 6.18 12.05
CA PHE A 62 11.32 5.32 12.52
C PHE A 62 11.84 4.07 13.21
N ASN A 63 11.36 3.80 14.43
CA ASN A 63 11.75 2.63 15.23
C ASN A 63 11.15 1.33 14.67
N TYR A 64 9.95 1.37 14.10
CA TYR A 64 9.22 0.22 13.62
C TYR A 64 9.42 0.02 12.11
N GLY A 65 9.63 -1.24 11.71
CA GLY A 65 9.78 -1.62 10.30
C GLY A 65 8.53 -1.31 9.46
N GLU A 66 7.37 -1.43 10.06
CA GLU A 66 6.08 -1.10 9.46
C GLU A 66 6.02 0.35 9.01
N HIS A 67 6.44 1.31 9.86
CA HIS A 67 6.47 2.72 9.49
C HIS A 67 7.54 3.04 8.45
N ARG A 68 8.64 2.28 8.40
CA ARG A 68 9.63 2.39 7.32
C ARG A 68 9.04 1.92 5.99
N ALA A 69 8.29 0.81 6.02
CA ALA A 69 7.56 0.32 4.86
C ALA A 69 6.49 1.34 4.40
N ASP A 70 5.75 1.97 5.35
CA ASP A 70 4.77 3.03 5.06
C ASP A 70 5.42 4.21 4.34
N LEU A 71 6.58 4.69 4.82
CA LEU A 71 7.30 5.78 4.18
C LEU A 71 7.70 5.42 2.75
N PHE A 72 8.27 4.23 2.55
CA PHE A 72 8.72 3.80 1.24
C PHE A 72 7.55 3.60 0.27
N ARG A 73 6.44 2.96 0.70
CA ARG A 73 5.27 2.75 -0.18
C ARG A 73 4.70 4.07 -0.68
N TYR A 74 4.59 5.09 0.17
CA TYR A 74 4.13 6.41 -0.27
C TYR A 74 5.13 7.09 -1.20
N TYR A 75 6.42 7.01 -0.90
CA TYR A 75 7.47 7.59 -1.73
C TYR A 75 7.51 6.96 -3.13
N PHE A 76 7.51 5.63 -3.19
CA PHE A 76 7.50 4.88 -4.45
C PHE A 76 6.26 5.20 -5.29
N LEU A 77 5.09 5.09 -4.66
CA LEU A 77 3.80 5.33 -5.31
C LEU A 77 3.65 6.79 -5.78
N TYR A 78 4.19 7.75 -5.05
CA TYR A 78 4.20 9.15 -5.48
C TYR A 78 5.02 9.36 -6.76
N ILE A 79 6.18 8.74 -6.86
CA ILE A 79 7.08 8.90 -8.03
C ILE A 79 6.56 8.10 -9.23
N HIS A 80 6.30 6.83 -9.03
CA HIS A 80 6.06 5.89 -10.12
C HIS A 80 4.60 5.50 -10.30
N GLY A 81 3.76 5.68 -9.28
CA GLY A 81 2.46 5.02 -9.23
C GLY A 81 2.61 3.50 -9.15
N GLY A 82 1.56 2.77 -9.52
CA GLY A 82 1.53 1.32 -9.45
C GLY A 82 0.73 0.82 -8.25
N VAL A 83 1.00 -0.42 -7.84
CA VAL A 83 0.32 -1.09 -6.72
C VAL A 83 1.35 -1.59 -5.71
N TYR A 84 1.17 -1.23 -4.45
CA TYR A 84 1.87 -1.79 -3.32
C TYR A 84 1.01 -2.84 -2.62
N MET A 85 1.63 -3.95 -2.21
CA MET A 85 1.00 -4.97 -1.37
C MET A 85 1.98 -5.45 -0.29
N ASP A 86 1.52 -5.58 0.95
CA ASP A 86 2.30 -6.18 2.04
C ASP A 86 2.58 -7.67 1.76
N THR A 87 3.67 -8.21 2.31
CA THR A 87 4.10 -9.59 2.05
C THR A 87 3.30 -10.65 2.80
N ASP A 88 2.46 -10.24 3.74
CA ASP A 88 1.49 -11.06 4.45
C ASP A 88 0.09 -11.03 3.80
N ALA A 89 0.00 -10.52 2.58
CA ALA A 89 -1.22 -10.52 1.80
C ALA A 89 -1.06 -11.31 0.49
N MET A 90 -2.18 -11.83 -0.04
CA MET A 90 -2.20 -12.60 -1.28
C MET A 90 -3.36 -12.21 -2.17
N LEU A 91 -3.06 -11.90 -3.43
CA LEU A 91 -4.04 -11.65 -4.47
C LEU A 91 -4.80 -12.91 -4.87
N LEU A 92 -6.11 -12.78 -5.05
CA LEU A 92 -6.98 -13.84 -5.56
C LEU A 92 -7.44 -13.60 -6.99
N VAL A 93 -7.40 -12.36 -7.46
CA VAL A 93 -7.89 -11.94 -8.77
C VAL A 93 -6.83 -11.21 -9.59
N ASN A 94 -7.09 -11.05 -10.88
CA ASN A 94 -6.30 -10.13 -11.71
C ASN A 94 -6.68 -8.69 -11.37
N ILE A 95 -5.72 -7.91 -10.87
CA ILE A 95 -5.95 -6.52 -10.47
C ILE A 95 -6.25 -5.58 -11.64
N ASP A 96 -6.00 -5.96 -12.89
CA ASP A 96 -6.41 -5.17 -14.05
C ASP A 96 -7.92 -4.90 -14.06
N THR A 97 -8.72 -5.80 -13.47
CA THR A 97 -10.17 -5.63 -13.33
C THR A 97 -10.56 -4.51 -12.38
N ILE A 98 -9.67 -4.17 -11.45
CA ILE A 98 -9.87 -3.14 -10.42
C ILE A 98 -9.28 -1.81 -10.87
N VAL A 99 -8.02 -1.82 -11.33
CA VAL A 99 -7.24 -0.59 -11.55
C VAL A 99 -7.66 0.24 -12.76
N LYS A 100 -8.35 -0.36 -13.73
CA LYS A 100 -8.66 0.28 -15.03
C LYS A 100 -9.45 1.58 -14.92
N ASP A 101 -10.30 1.70 -13.91
CA ASP A 101 -11.26 2.80 -13.78
C ASP A 101 -10.88 3.81 -12.68
N TYR A 102 -9.78 3.56 -11.95
CA TYR A 102 -9.41 4.36 -10.78
C TYR A 102 -8.02 5.00 -10.90
N THR A 103 -7.88 6.16 -10.27
CA THR A 103 -6.60 6.87 -10.10
C THR A 103 -6.01 6.63 -8.71
N PHE A 104 -6.84 6.14 -7.78
CA PHE A 104 -6.45 5.72 -6.44
C PHE A 104 -7.39 4.61 -5.96
N PHE A 105 -6.83 3.58 -5.33
CA PHE A 105 -7.60 2.64 -4.53
C PHE A 105 -6.82 2.18 -3.31
N SER A 106 -7.54 1.78 -2.27
CA SER A 106 -6.98 1.13 -1.09
C SER A 106 -8.07 0.30 -0.40
N VAL A 107 -7.90 0.03 0.90
CA VAL A 107 -8.80 -0.83 1.68
C VAL A 107 -9.30 -0.10 2.92
N ASN A 108 -10.62 -0.02 3.08
CA ASN A 108 -11.24 0.42 4.33
C ASN A 108 -11.04 -0.66 5.39
N SER A 109 -10.41 -0.33 6.52
CA SER A 109 -10.13 -1.30 7.57
C SER A 109 -11.39 -1.65 8.35
N SER A 110 -11.57 -2.93 8.64
CA SER A 110 -12.62 -3.42 9.53
C SER A 110 -12.21 -3.39 11.00
N HIS A 111 -10.91 -3.41 11.28
CA HIS A 111 -10.38 -3.47 12.64
C HIS A 111 -10.39 -2.10 13.34
N PHE A 112 -10.21 -1.03 12.56
CA PHE A 112 -10.13 0.34 13.07
C PHE A 112 -11.01 1.27 12.24
N VAL A 113 -12.16 1.65 12.77
CA VAL A 113 -13.09 2.57 12.10
C VAL A 113 -12.40 3.90 11.75
N GLY A 114 -12.61 4.37 10.52
CA GLY A 114 -12.00 5.62 10.04
C GLY A 114 -10.50 5.50 9.74
N THR A 115 -10.06 4.31 9.33
CA THR A 115 -8.69 4.07 8.90
C THR A 115 -8.65 3.31 7.58
N ILE A 116 -7.58 3.52 6.83
CA ILE A 116 -7.24 2.73 5.64
C ILE A 116 -6.19 1.68 6.02
N PHE A 117 -6.44 0.42 5.66
CA PHE A 117 -5.42 -0.62 5.67
C PHE A 117 -4.44 -0.35 4.52
N GLN A 118 -3.24 0.08 4.86
CA GLN A 118 -2.22 0.52 3.90
C GLN A 118 -1.51 -0.64 3.20
N GLY A 119 -1.76 -1.86 3.63
CA GLY A 119 -1.14 -3.06 3.06
C GLY A 119 -1.55 -3.40 1.64
N PHE A 120 -2.50 -2.65 1.05
CA PHE A 120 -2.87 -2.75 -0.36
C PHE A 120 -3.33 -1.40 -0.89
N ILE A 121 -2.46 -0.75 -1.66
CA ILE A 121 -2.69 0.59 -2.22
C ILE A 121 -2.27 0.61 -3.69
N GLY A 122 -3.11 1.21 -4.55
CA GLY A 122 -2.74 1.51 -5.94
C GLY A 122 -3.05 2.95 -6.30
N CYS A 123 -2.17 3.58 -7.06
CA CYS A 123 -2.42 4.92 -7.55
C CYS A 123 -1.64 5.28 -8.83
N THR A 124 -2.09 6.36 -9.47
CA THR A 124 -1.33 7.02 -10.54
C THR A 124 -0.13 7.78 -9.96
N PRO A 125 0.96 8.01 -10.73
CA PRO A 125 2.06 8.86 -10.28
C PRO A 125 1.56 10.25 -9.87
N ARG A 126 2.19 10.84 -8.85
CA ARG A 126 1.87 12.16 -8.30
C ARG A 126 0.44 12.31 -7.82
N ASN A 127 -0.16 11.22 -7.38
CA ASN A 127 -1.50 11.21 -6.82
C ASN A 127 -1.58 12.15 -5.59
N PRO A 128 -2.59 13.06 -5.51
CA PRO A 128 -2.67 14.07 -4.45
C PRO A 128 -2.88 13.48 -3.05
N ILE A 129 -3.61 12.36 -2.93
CA ILE A 129 -3.82 11.67 -1.65
C ILE A 129 -2.48 11.15 -1.13
N ILE A 130 -1.71 10.46 -2.00
CA ILE A 130 -0.39 9.93 -1.65
C ILE A 130 0.61 11.06 -1.38
N GLN A 131 0.55 12.17 -2.10
CA GLN A 131 1.39 13.34 -1.84
C GLN A 131 1.16 13.89 -0.42
N LYS A 132 -0.10 14.11 -0.03
CA LYS A 132 -0.47 14.57 1.32
C LYS A 132 0.02 13.59 2.39
N ALA A 133 -0.17 12.29 2.15
CA ALA A 133 0.27 11.23 3.07
C ALA A 133 1.81 11.21 3.23
N LEU A 134 2.55 11.29 2.14
CA LEU A 134 4.01 11.34 2.13
C LEU A 134 4.56 12.56 2.89
N ILE A 135 4.06 13.76 2.57
CA ILE A 135 4.45 15.02 3.24
C ILE A 135 4.12 14.96 4.73
N ASN A 136 2.93 14.48 5.09
CA ASN A 136 2.53 14.30 6.48
C ASN A 136 3.48 13.37 7.22
N MET A 137 3.79 12.21 6.64
CA MET A 137 4.68 11.24 7.24
C MET A 137 6.11 11.76 7.37
N TYR A 138 6.62 12.47 6.36
CA TYR A 138 7.93 13.10 6.40
C TYR A 138 8.06 14.11 7.54
N ASN A 139 7.02 14.94 7.77
CA ASN A 139 7.02 15.98 8.79
C ASN A 139 6.69 15.47 10.21
N THR A 140 6.18 14.24 10.35
CA THR A 140 5.78 13.69 11.65
C THR A 140 6.99 13.12 12.40
N PRO A 141 7.33 13.63 13.60
CA PRO A 141 8.40 13.06 14.41
C PRO A 141 8.09 11.64 14.90
N ASN A 142 9.13 10.81 15.06
CA ASN A 142 8.96 9.43 15.52
C ASN A 142 8.30 9.33 16.90
N GLU A 143 8.56 10.30 17.80
CA GLU A 143 7.96 10.36 19.14
C GLU A 143 6.42 10.49 19.11
N VAL A 144 5.88 11.07 18.05
CA VAL A 144 4.43 11.17 17.82
C VAL A 144 3.89 9.82 17.34
N VAL A 145 4.61 9.19 16.42
CA VAL A 145 4.23 7.91 15.81
C VAL A 145 4.21 6.77 16.84
N ILE A 146 5.22 6.71 17.73
CA ILE A 146 5.29 5.71 18.82
C ILE A 146 4.05 5.76 19.73
N LYS A 147 3.48 6.95 19.95
CA LYS A 147 2.29 7.14 20.79
C LYS A 147 0.98 6.75 20.08
N SER A 148 1.00 6.67 18.76
CA SER A 148 -0.19 6.35 17.96
C SER A 148 0.22 5.54 16.73
N PHE A 149 0.37 4.22 16.91
CA PHE A 149 0.85 3.31 15.87
C PHE A 149 0.05 3.41 14.55
N HIS A 150 -1.27 3.60 14.64
CA HIS A 150 -2.17 3.69 13.49
C HIS A 150 -2.37 5.14 12.96
N LEU A 151 -1.49 6.07 13.34
CA LEU A 151 -1.62 7.49 12.96
C LEU A 151 -1.70 7.67 11.43
N PHE A 152 -0.82 6.99 10.70
CA PHE A 152 -0.76 7.15 9.24
C PHE A 152 -1.95 6.49 8.52
N CYS A 153 -2.47 5.39 9.05
CA CYS A 153 -3.72 4.78 8.56
C CYS A 153 -4.91 5.73 8.69
N LYS A 154 -4.99 6.44 9.82
CA LYS A 154 -6.00 7.48 10.08
C LYS A 154 -5.83 8.68 9.15
N ASN A 155 -4.60 9.19 9.05
CA ASN A 155 -4.32 10.36 8.23
C ASN A 155 -4.59 10.09 6.74
N LEU A 156 -4.25 8.89 6.26
CA LEU A 156 -4.56 8.51 4.88
C LEU A 156 -6.07 8.48 4.62
N PHE A 157 -6.89 8.00 5.58
CA PHE A 157 -8.34 8.05 5.48
C PHE A 157 -8.85 9.50 5.42
N ILE A 158 -8.31 10.39 6.26
CA ILE A 158 -8.67 11.81 6.24
C ILE A 158 -8.32 12.44 4.89
N PHE A 159 -7.13 12.17 4.33
CA PHE A 159 -6.72 12.70 3.02
C PHE A 159 -7.57 12.13 1.88
N TYR A 160 -7.98 10.87 1.98
CA TYR A 160 -8.92 10.25 1.05
C TYR A 160 -10.28 10.98 1.08
N GLU A 161 -10.84 11.23 2.27
CA GLU A 161 -12.12 11.94 2.40
C GLU A 161 -12.05 13.39 1.92
N GLN A 162 -10.95 14.09 2.22
CA GLN A 162 -10.74 15.49 1.81
C GLN A 162 -10.47 15.67 0.32
N ASP A 163 -10.18 14.60 -0.43
CA ASP A 163 -9.94 14.70 -1.87
C ASP A 163 -11.25 14.75 -2.69
N ASN A 164 -12.39 14.95 -2.03
CA ASN A 164 -13.69 15.18 -2.69
C ASN A 164 -13.92 16.64 -3.12
N ASP A 165 -12.92 17.54 -2.92
CA ASP A 165 -13.09 18.95 -3.23
C ASP A 165 -13.25 19.21 -4.72
N GLU A 166 -14.18 20.11 -5.03
CA GLU A 166 -14.69 20.48 -6.36
C GLU A 166 -13.62 20.90 -7.38
N ASP A 167 -12.38 21.14 -6.93
CA ASP A 167 -11.26 21.54 -7.78
C ASP A 167 -10.50 20.38 -8.45
N ASN A 168 -10.74 19.12 -8.03
CA ASN A 168 -10.06 17.94 -8.59
C ASN A 168 -11.02 17.04 -9.41
N VAL A 169 -11.37 17.53 -10.58
CA VAL A 169 -12.31 16.91 -11.53
C VAL A 169 -11.90 15.50 -12.02
N ASN A 170 -10.81 14.90 -11.54
CA ASN A 170 -10.25 13.65 -12.10
C ASN A 170 -9.79 12.60 -11.09
N THR A 171 -10.09 12.68 -9.80
CA THR A 171 -9.78 11.59 -8.88
C THR A 171 -10.90 10.58 -8.82
N ASN A 172 -10.87 9.61 -9.72
CA ASN A 172 -11.70 8.43 -9.58
C ASN A 172 -11.05 7.51 -8.54
N LYS A 173 -11.64 7.41 -7.35
CA LYS A 173 -11.07 6.72 -6.19
C LYS A 173 -12.01 5.68 -5.61
N MET A 174 -11.46 4.61 -5.04
CA MET A 174 -12.22 3.50 -4.46
C MET A 174 -11.58 2.99 -3.17
N LEU A 175 -12.41 2.56 -2.24
CA LEU A 175 -12.00 1.69 -1.13
C LEU A 175 -12.66 0.32 -1.28
N LEU A 176 -11.82 -0.71 -1.33
CA LEU A 176 -12.22 -2.08 -1.05
C LEU A 176 -12.58 -2.20 0.43
N GLN A 177 -13.28 -3.26 0.81
CA GLN A 177 -13.70 -3.47 2.19
C GLN A 177 -13.00 -4.68 2.80
N GLU A 178 -12.21 -4.47 3.85
CA GLU A 178 -11.75 -5.55 4.72
C GLU A 178 -12.93 -6.04 5.57
N LEU A 179 -13.12 -7.36 5.66
CA LEU A 179 -14.17 -7.95 6.48
C LEU A 179 -13.59 -8.55 7.76
N ASN A 180 -14.31 -8.33 8.87
CA ASN A 180 -14.00 -8.96 10.15
C ASN A 180 -14.91 -10.17 10.34
N GLU A 181 -14.55 -11.31 9.77
CA GLU A 181 -15.37 -12.52 9.71
C GLU A 181 -15.01 -13.57 10.78
N ASN A 182 -14.47 -13.22 11.93
CA ASN A 182 -14.02 -14.20 12.94
C ASN A 182 -13.12 -15.32 12.37
N ASN A 183 -12.47 -15.08 11.22
CA ASN A 183 -11.53 -16.02 10.64
C ASN A 183 -10.20 -15.91 11.42
N PRO A 184 -9.67 -17.00 11.98
CA PRO A 184 -8.45 -16.94 12.79
C PRO A 184 -7.16 -16.88 11.96
N VAL A 185 -7.25 -16.90 10.64
CA VAL A 185 -6.09 -17.02 9.74
C VAL A 185 -5.86 -15.76 8.92
N TYR A 186 -6.92 -15.17 8.37
CA TYR A 186 -6.83 -13.99 7.51
C TYR A 186 -8.11 -13.14 7.56
N ALA A 187 -7.99 -11.89 7.16
CA ALA A 187 -9.10 -11.01 6.85
C ALA A 187 -9.32 -10.98 5.32
N PRO A 188 -10.51 -11.33 4.81
CA PRO A 188 -10.82 -11.18 3.40
C PRO A 188 -11.01 -9.71 3.04
N VAL A 189 -10.56 -9.31 1.86
CA VAL A 189 -10.76 -7.97 1.30
C VAL A 189 -11.63 -8.09 0.04
N MET A 190 -12.76 -7.41 0.07
CA MET A 190 -13.81 -7.51 -0.94
C MET A 190 -13.91 -6.26 -1.81
N ASP A 191 -14.09 -6.47 -3.08
CA ASP A 191 -14.78 -5.50 -3.93
C ASP A 191 -16.30 -5.70 -3.73
N THR A 192 -16.88 -4.85 -2.91
CA THR A 192 -18.30 -4.96 -2.55
C THR A 192 -19.23 -4.60 -3.70
N ASN A 193 -18.77 -3.83 -4.69
CA ASN A 193 -19.55 -3.46 -5.86
C ASN A 193 -19.77 -4.66 -6.79
N ASN A 194 -18.74 -5.51 -6.90
CA ASN A 194 -18.77 -6.68 -7.76
C ASN A 194 -18.95 -8.01 -6.99
N ASN A 195 -19.01 -7.95 -5.66
CA ASN A 195 -19.10 -9.10 -4.76
C ASN A 195 -17.98 -10.12 -5.00
N VAL A 196 -16.74 -9.63 -5.09
CA VAL A 196 -15.54 -10.43 -5.39
C VAL A 196 -14.53 -10.32 -4.25
N GLU A 197 -14.03 -11.46 -3.75
CA GLU A 197 -12.88 -11.49 -2.85
C GLU A 197 -11.61 -11.20 -3.67
N VAL A 198 -10.96 -10.07 -3.38
CA VAL A 198 -9.82 -9.56 -4.13
C VAL A 198 -8.50 -10.04 -3.56
N LEU A 199 -8.43 -10.08 -2.23
CA LEU A 199 -7.19 -10.26 -1.48
C LEU A 199 -7.49 -10.93 -0.14
N ARG A 200 -6.56 -11.71 0.38
CA ARG A 200 -6.51 -12.18 1.78
C ARG A 200 -5.34 -11.52 2.50
N HIS A 201 -5.62 -10.84 3.58
CA HIS A 201 -4.61 -10.31 4.51
C HIS A 201 -4.44 -11.32 5.65
N TYR A 202 -3.29 -12.01 5.69
CA TYR A 202 -2.98 -13.02 6.68
C TYR A 202 -2.50 -12.38 7.97
N TYR A 203 -2.98 -12.88 9.12
CA TYR A 203 -2.51 -12.37 10.41
C TYR A 203 -1.07 -12.79 10.68
N ALA A 204 -0.42 -12.03 11.58
CA ALA A 204 0.93 -12.34 12.02
C ALA A 204 1.06 -13.84 12.39
N ASP A 205 2.19 -14.44 12.06
CA ASP A 205 2.52 -15.86 12.24
C ASP A 205 1.75 -16.86 11.35
N LYS A 206 0.91 -16.39 10.43
CA LYS A 206 0.24 -17.27 9.46
C LYS A 206 1.04 -17.38 8.18
N ILE A 207 1.07 -18.58 7.64
CA ILE A 207 1.76 -18.88 6.38
C ILE A 207 0.72 -18.80 5.26
N ILE A 208 1.07 -18.10 4.18
CA ILE A 208 0.26 -18.10 2.96
C ILE A 208 0.29 -19.53 2.37
N PRO A 209 -0.88 -20.19 2.21
CA PRO A 209 -0.93 -21.52 1.63
C PRO A 209 -0.45 -21.56 0.18
N ARG A 210 0.07 -22.70 -0.26
CA ARG A 210 0.47 -22.89 -1.66
C ARG A 210 -0.72 -23.15 -2.59
N ASP A 211 -1.83 -23.63 -2.03
CA ASP A 211 -3.02 -24.04 -2.77
C ASP A 211 -4.15 -23.03 -2.54
N LEU A 212 -4.01 -21.82 -3.11
CA LEU A 212 -5.07 -20.83 -3.15
C LEU A 212 -5.89 -20.95 -4.44
N PRO A 213 -7.20 -20.68 -4.40
CA PRO A 213 -8.07 -20.76 -5.56
C PRO A 213 -7.67 -19.81 -6.71
#